data_88de0780215284e35324af62959d0e9a
#
_entry.id   88de0780215284e35324af62959d0e9a
#
_cell.length_a   1.000
_cell.length_b   1.000
_cell.length_c   1.000
_cell.angle_alpha   90.00
_cell.angle_beta   90.00
_cell.angle_gamma   90.00
#
_symmetry.space_group_name_H-M   'P 1'
#
loop_
_entity.id
_entity.type
_entity.pdbx_description
1 polymer ?
#
loop_
_entity_poly.entity_id
_entity_poly.type
_entity_poly.pdbx_seq_one_letter_code
_entity_poly.pdbx_strand_id
1 'polypeptide(L)'
;MRVAAVSMNGFLGEPERVLKAIDQWCEQAVAEKAELVLFPELVIHGHCTPNTWTLAEPVPDGPSVSALVSIAKRHRLVLCAGMSEKERDIVYNTQVLAGPDGHIGKQRKLHLSRDEGFYYKGGRDITVFDIGPCKVGIVICYDNQFPEISRVLALRGAEVMLMPHAGRMKLWDDTPQSEAAARRYSHEFFKPYALRARENACFAVLTDQVGRAGYVDSWPRNSENQPHHAGGALIWGPDGELIASTQVERIKEEMIVATLDSALMARERSLANYMLKTRRPELFGELVRDQTSC
;
A
#
# COMPACT_ATOMS: atom_id res chain seq x y z
N MET A 1 14.63 -6.51 10.99
CA MET A 1 13.16 -6.73 11.00
C MET A 1 12.76 -7.58 9.80
N ARG A 2 11.82 -8.53 9.98
CA ARG A 2 11.24 -9.31 8.88
C ARG A 2 9.87 -8.77 8.51
N VAL A 3 9.64 -8.55 7.23
CA VAL A 3 8.39 -8.01 6.70
C VAL A 3 7.73 -8.99 5.72
N ALA A 4 6.42 -9.10 5.78
CA ALA A 4 5.60 -9.79 4.80
C ALA A 4 4.78 -8.79 3.97
N ALA A 5 4.63 -9.05 2.67
CA ALA A 5 3.72 -8.34 1.80
C ALA A 5 2.76 -9.35 1.15
N VAL A 6 1.47 -9.13 1.35
CA VAL A 6 0.41 -10.06 0.93
C VAL A 6 -0.36 -9.45 -0.24
N SER A 7 -0.30 -10.11 -1.39
CA SER A 7 -1.18 -9.82 -2.53
C SER A 7 -2.41 -10.71 -2.42
N MET A 8 -3.59 -10.14 -2.11
CA MET A 8 -4.81 -10.89 -1.81
C MET A 8 -6.06 -10.26 -2.41
N ASN A 9 -7.13 -11.04 -2.44
CA ASN A 9 -8.44 -10.59 -2.90
C ASN A 9 -9.16 -9.78 -1.79
N GLY A 10 -9.71 -8.62 -2.17
CA GLY A 10 -10.52 -7.78 -1.29
C GLY A 10 -12.00 -8.18 -1.21
N PHE A 11 -12.44 -9.24 -1.90
CA PHE A 11 -13.82 -9.79 -1.88
C PHE A 11 -14.92 -8.71 -1.86
N LEU A 12 -14.82 -7.73 -2.70
CA LEU A 12 -15.70 -6.57 -2.92
C LEU A 12 -16.93 -6.47 -1.99
N GLY A 13 -16.80 -5.74 -0.88
CA GLY A 13 -17.92 -5.47 0.02
C GLY A 13 -18.22 -6.57 1.03
N GLU A 14 -17.29 -7.51 1.25
CA GLU A 14 -17.40 -8.58 2.25
C GLU A 14 -16.34 -8.42 3.37
N PRO A 15 -16.40 -7.38 4.21
CA PRO A 15 -15.35 -7.08 5.18
C PRO A 15 -15.05 -8.20 6.17
N GLU A 16 -16.07 -8.93 6.63
CA GLU A 16 -15.89 -10.06 7.55
C GLU A 16 -15.07 -11.19 6.92
N ARG A 17 -15.31 -11.47 5.63
CA ARG A 17 -14.55 -12.46 4.88
C ARG A 17 -13.10 -12.04 4.70
N VAL A 18 -12.88 -10.76 4.41
CA VAL A 18 -11.53 -10.18 4.27
C VAL A 18 -10.78 -10.23 5.58
N LEU A 19 -11.40 -9.82 6.69
CA LEU A 19 -10.77 -9.86 8.01
C LEU A 19 -10.38 -11.29 8.44
N LYS A 20 -11.22 -12.28 8.11
CA LYS A 20 -10.87 -13.69 8.31
C LYS A 20 -9.66 -14.12 7.47
N ALA A 21 -9.59 -13.68 6.21
CA ALA A 21 -8.45 -13.95 5.34
C ALA A 21 -7.17 -13.26 5.86
N ILE A 22 -7.27 -11.99 6.31
CA ILE A 22 -6.16 -11.28 6.95
C ILE A 22 -5.62 -12.05 8.17
N ASP A 23 -6.50 -12.58 9.03
CA ASP A 23 -6.10 -13.39 10.19
C ASP A 23 -5.29 -14.65 9.76
N GLN A 24 -5.75 -15.35 8.73
CA GLN A 24 -5.07 -16.53 8.17
C GLN A 24 -3.70 -16.17 7.55
N TRP A 25 -3.61 -15.03 6.85
CA TRP A 25 -2.33 -14.56 6.31
C TRP A 25 -1.36 -14.13 7.43
N CYS A 26 -1.86 -13.53 8.51
CA CYS A 26 -1.04 -13.20 9.67
C CYS A 26 -0.49 -14.46 10.36
N GLU A 27 -1.28 -15.53 10.47
CA GLU A 27 -0.81 -16.82 10.98
C GLU A 27 0.36 -17.37 10.13
N GLN A 28 0.23 -17.35 8.80
CA GLN A 28 1.30 -17.76 7.90
C GLN A 28 2.53 -16.85 8.01
N ALA A 29 2.33 -15.53 8.14
CA ALA A 29 3.42 -14.57 8.29
C ALA A 29 4.21 -14.80 9.59
N VAL A 30 3.54 -15.15 10.68
CA VAL A 30 4.21 -15.52 11.95
C VAL A 30 5.03 -16.79 11.79
N ALA A 31 4.55 -17.80 11.06
CA ALA A 31 5.31 -19.01 10.77
C ALA A 31 6.63 -18.68 10.03
N GLU A 32 6.62 -17.64 9.18
CA GLU A 32 7.78 -17.09 8.50
C GLU A 32 8.56 -16.05 9.35
N LYS A 33 8.17 -15.85 10.61
CA LYS A 33 8.78 -14.90 11.55
C LYS A 33 8.68 -13.43 11.11
N ALA A 34 7.63 -13.06 10.38
CA ALA A 34 7.37 -11.68 10.06
C ALA A 34 6.90 -10.88 11.29
N GLU A 35 7.40 -9.67 11.43
CA GLU A 35 7.07 -8.72 12.49
C GLU A 35 6.10 -7.63 12.01
N LEU A 36 6.07 -7.40 10.68
CA LEU A 36 5.18 -6.46 10.00
C LEU A 36 4.57 -7.14 8.78
N VAL A 37 3.26 -6.98 8.59
CA VAL A 37 2.53 -7.48 7.42
C VAL A 37 1.83 -6.31 6.71
N LEU A 38 2.10 -6.16 5.41
CA LEU A 38 1.41 -5.19 4.56
C LEU A 38 0.33 -5.88 3.74
N PHE A 39 -0.89 -5.36 3.82
CA PHE A 39 -2.05 -5.71 3.00
C PHE A 39 -2.39 -4.59 2.01
N PRO A 40 -3.11 -4.89 0.91
CA PRO A 40 -3.39 -3.93 -0.14
C PRO A 40 -4.24 -2.73 0.29
N GLU A 41 -4.25 -1.71 -0.58
CA GLU A 41 -5.14 -0.56 -0.52
C GLU A 41 -6.61 -1.02 -0.55
N LEU A 42 -7.47 -0.42 0.31
CA LEU A 42 -8.92 -0.67 0.35
C LEU A 42 -9.35 -2.14 0.39
N VAL A 43 -8.46 -3.03 0.84
CA VAL A 43 -8.68 -4.47 0.80
C VAL A 43 -9.91 -4.89 1.61
N ILE A 44 -10.22 -4.18 2.72
CA ILE A 44 -11.32 -4.55 3.64
C ILE A 44 -12.69 -4.32 3.02
N HIS A 45 -12.91 -3.17 2.38
CA HIS A 45 -14.23 -2.80 1.84
C HIS A 45 -14.31 -2.92 0.31
N GLY A 46 -13.17 -3.13 -0.36
CA GLY A 46 -13.04 -3.11 -1.81
C GLY A 46 -12.88 -1.70 -2.38
N HIS A 47 -12.23 -1.61 -3.54
CA HIS A 47 -11.90 -0.35 -4.19
C HIS A 47 -13.08 0.17 -5.02
N CYS A 48 -13.62 1.35 -4.67
CA CYS A 48 -14.71 2.04 -5.40
C CYS A 48 -15.93 1.14 -5.66
N THR A 49 -16.39 0.46 -4.63
CA THR A 49 -17.62 -0.35 -4.74
C THR A 49 -18.86 0.53 -4.61
N PRO A 50 -20.02 0.13 -5.19
CA PRO A 50 -21.27 0.86 -5.01
C PRO A 50 -21.67 1.06 -3.55
N ASN A 51 -21.19 0.18 -2.65
CA ASN A 51 -21.50 0.19 -1.22
C ASN A 51 -20.48 0.96 -0.38
N THR A 52 -19.50 1.63 -0.99
CA THR A 52 -18.43 2.36 -0.28
C THR A 52 -18.96 3.25 0.83
N TRP A 53 -20.05 4.01 0.59
CA TRP A 53 -20.63 4.94 1.55
C TRP A 53 -21.27 4.26 2.77
N THR A 54 -21.83 3.06 2.59
CA THR A 54 -22.50 2.29 3.66
C THR A 54 -21.52 1.41 4.42
N LEU A 55 -20.45 0.98 3.76
CA LEU A 55 -19.42 0.13 4.36
C LEU A 55 -18.34 0.93 5.11
N ALA A 56 -18.18 2.22 4.79
CA ALA A 56 -17.15 3.06 5.41
C ALA A 56 -17.37 3.19 6.92
N GLU A 57 -16.30 3.02 7.69
CA GLU A 57 -16.31 2.98 9.15
C GLU A 57 -15.43 4.10 9.75
N PRO A 58 -15.72 4.54 10.99
CA PRO A 58 -14.82 5.46 11.67
C PRO A 58 -13.46 4.79 11.99
N VAL A 59 -12.41 5.59 12.00
CA VAL A 59 -11.07 5.19 12.45
C VAL A 59 -10.63 6.14 13.56
N PRO A 60 -10.32 5.63 14.79
CA PRO A 60 -10.01 4.23 15.12
C PRO A 60 -11.20 3.37 15.58
N ASP A 61 -12.39 3.94 15.79
CA ASP A 61 -13.46 3.32 16.60
C ASP A 61 -14.36 2.34 15.82
N GLY A 62 -14.04 2.03 14.57
CA GLY A 62 -14.80 1.11 13.73
C GLY A 62 -14.56 -0.37 14.04
N PRO A 63 -15.55 -1.24 13.69
CA PRO A 63 -15.44 -2.69 13.91
C PRO A 63 -14.26 -3.32 13.16
N SER A 64 -13.94 -2.87 11.94
CA SER A 64 -12.78 -3.38 11.20
C SER A 64 -11.47 -3.05 11.89
N VAL A 65 -11.31 -1.83 12.43
CA VAL A 65 -10.09 -1.46 13.19
C VAL A 65 -9.97 -2.30 14.45
N SER A 66 -11.08 -2.50 15.18
CA SER A 66 -11.11 -3.36 16.37
C SER A 66 -10.70 -4.80 16.06
N ALA A 67 -11.14 -5.33 14.91
CA ALA A 67 -10.75 -6.65 14.42
C ALA A 67 -9.25 -6.69 14.06
N LEU A 68 -8.73 -5.70 13.33
CA LEU A 68 -7.29 -5.59 13.01
C LEU A 68 -6.43 -5.56 14.27
N VAL A 69 -6.80 -4.77 15.28
CA VAL A 69 -6.10 -4.72 16.58
C VAL A 69 -6.14 -6.09 17.27
N SER A 70 -7.28 -6.77 17.24
CA SER A 70 -7.42 -8.12 17.83
C SER A 70 -6.53 -9.14 17.12
N ILE A 71 -6.42 -9.09 15.79
CA ILE A 71 -5.53 -9.92 14.99
C ILE A 71 -4.06 -9.60 15.32
N ALA A 72 -3.68 -8.33 15.32
CA ALA A 72 -2.32 -7.88 15.64
C ALA A 72 -1.88 -8.36 17.03
N LYS A 73 -2.76 -8.25 18.04
CA LYS A 73 -2.53 -8.71 19.41
C LYS A 73 -2.38 -10.24 19.47
N ARG A 74 -3.24 -11.00 18.79
CA ARG A 74 -3.21 -12.47 18.76
C ARG A 74 -1.89 -12.98 18.20
N HIS A 75 -1.46 -12.40 17.09
CA HIS A 75 -0.26 -12.83 16.37
C HIS A 75 1.02 -12.10 16.82
N ARG A 76 0.91 -11.10 17.70
CA ARG A 76 2.04 -10.29 18.19
C ARG A 76 2.88 -9.66 17.08
N LEU A 77 2.21 -9.12 16.07
CA LEU A 77 2.84 -8.43 14.95
C LEU A 77 2.16 -7.08 14.66
N VAL A 78 2.82 -6.25 13.88
CA VAL A 78 2.20 -5.05 13.31
C VAL A 78 1.58 -5.41 11.97
N LEU A 79 0.38 -4.91 11.68
CA LEU A 79 -0.25 -5.04 10.36
C LEU A 79 -0.70 -3.68 9.83
N CYS A 80 -0.67 -3.56 8.50
CA CYS A 80 -1.08 -2.38 7.77
C CYS A 80 -2.09 -2.80 6.70
N ALA A 81 -3.35 -2.35 6.80
CA ALA A 81 -4.43 -2.75 5.90
C ALA A 81 -5.32 -1.57 5.48
N GLY A 82 -5.79 -1.59 4.22
CA GLY A 82 -6.57 -0.52 3.62
C GLY A 82 -8.08 -0.67 3.81
N MET A 83 -8.77 0.44 4.09
CA MET A 83 -10.22 0.49 4.27
C MET A 83 -10.82 1.83 3.83
N SER A 84 -12.13 1.85 3.62
CA SER A 84 -12.90 3.09 3.51
C SER A 84 -13.17 3.63 4.91
N GLU A 85 -12.60 4.80 5.21
CA GLU A 85 -12.81 5.50 6.49
C GLU A 85 -13.94 6.50 6.35
N LYS A 86 -14.84 6.55 7.35
CA LYS A 86 -15.88 7.57 7.44
C LYS A 86 -15.58 8.55 8.58
N GLU A 87 -15.51 9.82 8.25
CA GLU A 87 -15.45 10.91 9.22
C GLU A 87 -16.60 11.89 8.97
N ARG A 88 -17.63 11.88 9.83
CA ARG A 88 -18.90 12.58 9.61
C ARG A 88 -19.52 12.12 8.27
N ASP A 89 -19.72 13.04 7.31
CA ASP A 89 -20.31 12.78 6.01
C ASP A 89 -19.26 12.65 4.89
N ILE A 90 -17.98 12.49 5.26
CA ILE A 90 -16.87 12.39 4.32
C ILE A 90 -16.26 10.99 4.40
N VAL A 91 -15.98 10.41 3.25
CA VAL A 91 -15.28 9.12 3.14
C VAL A 91 -13.85 9.32 2.61
N TYR A 92 -12.91 8.59 3.19
CA TYR A 92 -11.49 8.61 2.82
C TYR A 92 -11.01 7.20 2.49
N ASN A 93 -10.09 7.12 1.55
CA ASN A 93 -9.28 5.93 1.31
C ASN A 93 -8.14 5.95 2.34
N THR A 94 -8.17 5.01 3.28
CA THR A 94 -7.29 5.06 4.46
C THR A 94 -6.58 3.74 4.68
N GLN A 95 -5.28 3.82 4.95
CA GLN A 95 -4.47 2.71 5.40
C GLN A 95 -4.30 2.80 6.92
N VAL A 96 -4.62 1.73 7.62
CA VAL A 96 -4.57 1.64 9.09
C VAL A 96 -3.39 0.80 9.52
N LEU A 97 -2.66 1.27 10.52
CA LEU A 97 -1.63 0.52 11.25
C LEU A 97 -2.18 0.07 12.59
N ALA A 98 -2.14 -1.24 12.83
CA ALA A 98 -2.50 -1.85 14.10
C ALA A 98 -1.33 -2.70 14.62
N GLY A 99 -1.09 -2.64 15.91
CA GLY A 99 -0.05 -3.39 16.61
C GLY A 99 -0.59 -4.16 17.80
N PRO A 100 0.27 -4.94 18.49
CA PRO A 100 -0.14 -5.73 19.65
C PRO A 100 -0.76 -4.90 20.77
N ASP A 101 -0.34 -3.65 20.91
CA ASP A 101 -0.78 -2.73 21.97
C ASP A 101 -1.98 -1.86 21.55
N GLY A 102 -2.45 -1.96 20.30
CA GLY A 102 -3.62 -1.22 19.81
C GLY A 102 -3.44 -0.58 18.43
N HIS A 103 -4.29 0.39 18.14
CA HIS A 103 -4.20 1.22 16.95
C HIS A 103 -2.98 2.14 17.03
N ILE A 104 -2.04 2.03 16.06
CA ILE A 104 -0.83 2.85 16.01
C ILE A 104 -1.10 4.17 15.29
N GLY A 105 -1.87 4.12 14.18
CA GLY A 105 -2.19 5.30 13.40
C GLY A 105 -2.80 4.97 12.05
N LYS A 106 -3.02 6.01 11.27
CA LYS A 106 -3.61 5.92 9.93
C LYS A 106 -2.98 6.91 8.96
N GLN A 107 -2.97 6.55 7.67
CA GLN A 107 -2.64 7.45 6.57
C GLN A 107 -3.81 7.47 5.59
N ARG A 108 -4.35 8.65 5.32
CA ARG A 108 -5.33 8.88 4.24
C ARG A 108 -4.58 9.09 2.93
N LYS A 109 -5.08 8.53 1.84
CA LYS A 109 -4.57 8.78 0.48
C LYS A 109 -4.64 10.28 0.19
N LEU A 110 -3.56 10.83 -0.34
CA LEU A 110 -3.44 12.27 -0.59
C LEU A 110 -3.97 12.67 -1.97
N HIS A 111 -3.56 11.93 -2.99
CA HIS A 111 -3.94 12.15 -4.39
C HIS A 111 -4.88 11.06 -4.87
N LEU A 112 -6.05 11.48 -5.29
CA LEU A 112 -7.08 10.57 -5.80
C LEU A 112 -6.87 10.38 -7.30
N SER A 113 -6.94 9.13 -7.76
CA SER A 113 -6.79 8.79 -9.16
C SER A 113 -8.15 8.57 -9.82
N ARG A 114 -8.26 8.92 -11.09
CA ARG A 114 -9.42 8.62 -11.94
C ARG A 114 -10.75 8.97 -11.27
N ASP A 115 -11.59 7.95 -11.07
CA ASP A 115 -12.94 8.03 -10.51
C ASP A 115 -12.97 8.00 -8.95
N GLU A 116 -11.83 7.89 -8.28
CA GLU A 116 -11.80 7.89 -6.81
C GLU A 116 -12.40 9.15 -6.19
N GLY A 117 -12.30 10.29 -6.89
CA GLY A 117 -12.88 11.56 -6.45
C GLY A 117 -14.42 11.56 -6.32
N PHE A 118 -15.11 10.57 -6.91
CA PHE A 118 -16.56 10.37 -6.71
C PHE A 118 -16.88 9.68 -5.39
N TYR A 119 -15.93 8.99 -4.78
CA TYR A 119 -16.11 8.18 -3.57
C TYR A 119 -15.40 8.78 -2.36
N TYR A 120 -14.23 9.35 -2.56
CA TYR A 120 -13.31 9.72 -1.49
C TYR A 120 -12.87 11.18 -1.57
N LYS A 121 -12.45 11.70 -0.43
CA LYS A 121 -11.72 12.96 -0.32
C LYS A 121 -10.24 12.70 -0.04
N GLY A 122 -9.36 13.52 -0.60
CA GLY A 122 -7.92 13.48 -0.32
C GLY A 122 -7.60 13.87 1.12
N GLY A 123 -6.64 13.16 1.71
CA GLY A 123 -6.03 13.50 2.98
C GLY A 123 -5.16 14.76 2.91
N ARG A 124 -4.59 15.16 4.06
CA ARG A 124 -3.74 16.37 4.15
C ARG A 124 -2.40 16.13 4.84
N ASP A 125 -2.28 15.00 5.53
CA ASP A 125 -1.14 14.74 6.40
C ASP A 125 -0.23 13.66 5.80
N ILE A 126 1.07 13.88 5.89
CA ILE A 126 2.10 12.90 5.56
C ILE A 126 2.72 12.48 6.89
N THR A 127 2.43 11.28 7.35
CA THR A 127 2.81 10.84 8.71
C THR A 127 3.83 9.72 8.70
N VAL A 128 4.80 9.78 9.61
CA VAL A 128 5.74 8.70 9.92
C VAL A 128 5.33 8.08 11.24
N PHE A 129 5.26 6.77 11.28
CA PHE A 129 4.84 5.99 12.44
C PHE A 129 6.03 5.20 13.00
N ASP A 130 6.23 5.28 14.30
CA ASP A 130 7.19 4.43 15.01
C ASP A 130 6.47 3.11 15.36
N ILE A 131 6.99 2.00 14.86
CA ILE A 131 6.44 0.66 15.14
C ILE A 131 7.33 -0.17 16.07
N GLY A 132 8.30 0.48 16.71
CA GLY A 132 9.29 -0.11 17.59
C GLY A 132 10.59 -0.48 16.86
N PRO A 133 10.63 -1.55 16.03
CA PRO A 133 11.85 -1.93 15.30
C PRO A 133 12.32 -0.92 14.26
N CYS A 134 11.42 -0.11 13.70
CA CYS A 134 11.74 0.93 12.71
C CYS A 134 10.62 1.97 12.60
N LYS A 135 10.87 3.00 11.80
CA LYS A 135 9.88 4.01 11.42
C LYS A 135 9.37 3.75 10.01
N VAL A 136 8.04 3.70 9.87
CA VAL A 136 7.39 3.45 8.58
C VAL A 136 6.64 4.69 8.08
N GLY A 137 6.66 4.90 6.76
CA GLY A 137 5.78 5.84 6.06
C GLY A 137 4.87 5.06 5.11
N ILE A 138 3.66 5.58 4.84
CA ILE A 138 2.71 4.92 3.95
C ILE A 138 2.48 5.81 2.73
N VAL A 139 2.61 5.23 1.52
CA VAL A 139 2.42 5.89 0.23
C VAL A 139 1.38 5.10 -0.55
N ILE A 140 0.13 5.58 -0.60
CA ILE A 140 -0.99 4.79 -1.09
C ILE A 140 -1.13 4.92 -2.61
N CYS A 141 -0.85 3.85 -3.34
CA CYS A 141 -1.15 3.67 -4.77
C CYS A 141 -0.71 4.86 -5.64
N TYR A 142 -1.65 5.69 -6.11
CA TYR A 142 -1.37 6.85 -6.98
C TYR A 142 -0.42 7.87 -6.34
N ASP A 143 -0.36 7.94 -5.01
CA ASP A 143 0.60 8.78 -4.28
C ASP A 143 2.06 8.45 -4.65
N ASN A 144 2.36 7.22 -5.09
CA ASN A 144 3.69 6.82 -5.55
C ASN A 144 4.15 7.50 -6.85
N GLN A 145 3.24 8.14 -7.60
CA GLN A 145 3.59 8.94 -8.77
C GLN A 145 4.28 10.27 -8.37
N PHE A 146 4.10 10.70 -7.12
CA PHE A 146 4.63 11.95 -6.59
C PHE A 146 5.86 11.68 -5.72
N PRO A 147 7.10 11.87 -6.24
CA PRO A 147 8.34 11.61 -5.49
C PRO A 147 8.46 12.46 -4.22
N GLU A 148 7.77 13.59 -4.17
CA GLU A 148 7.73 14.51 -3.04
C GLU A 148 7.25 13.83 -1.76
N ILE A 149 6.25 12.96 -1.85
CA ILE A 149 5.68 12.26 -0.68
C ILE A 149 6.75 11.37 -0.03
N SER A 150 7.37 10.51 -0.82
CA SER A 150 8.45 9.63 -0.36
C SER A 150 9.63 10.44 0.20
N ARG A 151 9.94 11.56 -0.42
CA ARG A 151 10.99 12.48 0.04
C ARG A 151 10.65 13.10 1.39
N VAL A 152 9.43 13.57 1.58
CA VAL A 152 8.97 14.14 2.87
C VAL A 152 8.99 13.07 3.96
N LEU A 153 8.53 11.85 3.68
CA LEU A 153 8.58 10.74 4.62
C LEU A 153 10.03 10.43 5.06
N ALA A 154 10.95 10.33 4.10
CA ALA A 154 12.37 10.09 4.39
C ALA A 154 13.00 11.22 5.23
N LEU A 155 12.69 12.48 4.92
CA LEU A 155 13.13 13.65 5.70
C LEU A 155 12.57 13.66 7.13
N ARG A 156 11.39 13.05 7.34
CA ARG A 156 10.78 12.85 8.66
C ARG A 156 11.29 11.59 9.36
N GLY A 157 12.23 10.88 8.75
CA GLY A 157 12.91 9.74 9.35
C GLY A 157 12.30 8.37 9.04
N ALA A 158 11.42 8.25 8.05
CA ALA A 158 10.97 6.93 7.62
C ALA A 158 12.15 6.08 7.12
N GLU A 159 12.13 4.81 7.49
CA GLU A 159 13.13 3.81 7.12
C GLU A 159 12.54 2.78 6.14
N VAL A 160 11.22 2.59 6.21
CA VAL A 160 10.46 1.70 5.34
C VAL A 160 9.27 2.46 4.77
N MET A 161 9.08 2.39 3.46
CA MET A 161 7.91 2.91 2.75
C MET A 161 6.97 1.76 2.43
N LEU A 162 5.78 1.79 3.01
CA LEU A 162 4.70 0.83 2.74
C LEU A 162 3.87 1.39 1.57
N MET A 163 3.78 0.63 0.50
CA MET A 163 3.17 1.03 -0.77
C MET A 163 1.99 0.11 -1.13
N PRO A 164 0.84 0.24 -0.44
CA PRO A 164 -0.35 -0.53 -0.78
C PRO A 164 -1.00 -0.02 -2.06
N HIS A 165 -1.45 -0.93 -2.91
CA HIS A 165 -2.10 -0.65 -4.20
C HIS A 165 -3.43 -1.40 -4.36
N ALA A 166 -4.28 -0.88 -5.25
CA ALA A 166 -5.48 -1.51 -5.79
C ALA A 166 -5.58 -1.16 -7.28
N GLY A 167 -4.56 -1.56 -8.04
CA GLY A 167 -4.44 -1.27 -9.47
C GLY A 167 -5.51 -2.02 -10.27
N ARG A 168 -6.39 -1.28 -10.99
CA ARG A 168 -7.42 -1.86 -11.83
C ARG A 168 -6.98 -1.92 -13.28
N MET A 169 -7.21 -3.06 -13.91
CA MET A 169 -6.97 -3.30 -15.33
C MET A 169 -8.28 -3.62 -16.03
N LYS A 170 -8.34 -3.37 -17.34
CA LYS A 170 -9.38 -3.99 -18.18
C LYS A 170 -9.25 -5.50 -18.12
N LEU A 171 -10.37 -6.16 -18.42
CA LEU A 171 -10.46 -7.60 -18.52
C LEU A 171 -9.27 -8.19 -19.30
N TRP A 172 -8.71 -9.25 -18.79
CA TRP A 172 -8.04 -10.27 -19.57
C TRP A 172 -9.02 -11.42 -19.81
N ASP A 173 -8.91 -12.09 -20.92
CA ASP A 173 -9.58 -13.39 -21.11
C ASP A 173 -8.97 -14.38 -20.10
N ASP A 174 -9.79 -15.27 -19.53
CA ASP A 174 -9.40 -16.21 -18.47
C ASP A 174 -8.44 -17.32 -18.99
N THR A 175 -7.48 -16.95 -19.84
CA THR A 175 -6.44 -17.86 -20.31
C THR A 175 -5.17 -17.71 -19.48
N PRO A 176 -4.39 -18.79 -19.24
CA PRO A 176 -3.13 -18.70 -18.52
C PRO A 176 -2.13 -17.70 -19.14
N GLN A 177 -2.15 -17.56 -20.47
CA GLN A 177 -1.29 -16.61 -21.20
C GLN A 177 -1.69 -15.15 -20.91
N SER A 178 -2.97 -14.88 -20.87
CA SER A 178 -3.54 -13.57 -20.58
C SER A 178 -3.30 -13.17 -19.12
N GLU A 179 -3.53 -14.09 -18.18
CA GLU A 179 -3.18 -13.88 -16.76
C GLU A 179 -1.70 -13.55 -16.57
N ALA A 180 -0.81 -14.34 -17.18
CA ALA A 180 0.63 -14.13 -17.10
C ALA A 180 1.04 -12.78 -17.72
N ALA A 181 0.40 -12.37 -18.81
CA ALA A 181 0.64 -11.07 -19.44
C ALA A 181 0.20 -9.91 -18.52
N ALA A 182 -0.99 -10.00 -17.92
CA ALA A 182 -1.50 -9.03 -16.97
C ALA A 182 -0.61 -8.92 -15.74
N ARG A 183 -0.15 -10.05 -15.21
CA ARG A 183 0.75 -10.10 -14.05
C ARG A 183 2.12 -9.47 -14.36
N ARG A 184 2.71 -9.79 -15.52
CA ARG A 184 3.94 -9.15 -15.97
C ARG A 184 3.77 -7.65 -16.15
N TYR A 185 2.68 -7.21 -16.77
CA TYR A 185 2.38 -5.79 -16.91
C TYR A 185 2.31 -5.07 -15.54
N SER A 186 1.63 -5.67 -14.57
CA SER A 186 1.55 -5.12 -13.20
C SER A 186 2.97 -4.98 -12.59
N HIS A 187 3.80 -5.99 -12.69
CA HIS A 187 5.17 -5.94 -12.18
C HIS A 187 6.03 -4.88 -12.89
N GLU A 188 5.95 -4.79 -14.22
CA GLU A 188 6.65 -3.74 -14.98
C GLU A 188 6.18 -2.33 -14.60
N PHE A 189 4.88 -2.17 -14.35
CA PHE A 189 4.30 -0.90 -13.90
C PHE A 189 4.85 -0.48 -12.53
N PHE A 190 5.12 -1.44 -11.64
CA PHE A 190 5.64 -1.15 -10.29
C PHE A 190 7.16 -0.96 -10.23
N LYS A 191 7.93 -1.48 -11.18
CA LYS A 191 9.40 -1.37 -11.19
C LYS A 191 9.95 0.05 -10.95
N PRO A 192 9.39 1.13 -11.55
CA PRO A 192 9.88 2.49 -11.29
C PRO A 192 9.84 2.92 -9.84
N TYR A 193 9.01 2.28 -9.00
CA TYR A 193 8.94 2.63 -7.58
C TYR A 193 10.16 2.19 -6.77
N ALA A 194 11.02 1.33 -7.31
CA ALA A 194 12.35 1.06 -6.78
C ALA A 194 13.17 2.35 -6.60
N LEU A 195 12.92 3.37 -7.46
CA LEU A 195 13.56 4.68 -7.32
C LEU A 195 13.19 5.37 -6.00
N ARG A 196 11.96 5.16 -5.48
CA ARG A 196 11.55 5.74 -4.19
C ARG A 196 12.38 5.19 -3.04
N ALA A 197 12.76 3.91 -3.10
CA ALA A 197 13.68 3.30 -2.15
C ALA A 197 15.09 3.90 -2.31
N ARG A 198 15.64 3.85 -3.53
CA ARG A 198 17.01 4.27 -3.83
C ARG A 198 17.28 5.75 -3.53
N GLU A 199 16.44 6.65 -4.02
CA GLU A 199 16.64 8.11 -3.88
C GLU A 199 16.52 8.61 -2.44
N ASN A 200 15.94 7.79 -1.56
CA ASN A 200 15.74 8.10 -0.15
C ASN A 200 16.58 7.21 0.79
N ALA A 201 17.28 6.22 0.26
CA ALA A 201 17.98 5.17 1.00
C ALA A 201 17.10 4.58 2.11
N CYS A 202 15.88 4.14 1.72
CA CYS A 202 14.89 3.48 2.55
C CYS A 202 14.50 2.15 1.92
N PHE A 203 13.95 1.22 2.68
CA PHE A 203 13.27 0.07 2.08
C PHE A 203 11.92 0.48 1.51
N ALA A 204 11.46 -0.23 0.47
CA ALA A 204 10.10 -0.09 -0.05
C ALA A 204 9.44 -1.47 -0.13
N VAL A 205 8.22 -1.55 0.38
CA VAL A 205 7.40 -2.76 0.44
C VAL A 205 6.07 -2.46 -0.25
N LEU A 206 5.83 -3.11 -1.37
CA LEU A 206 4.64 -2.90 -2.20
C LEU A 206 3.77 -4.15 -2.21
N THR A 207 2.46 -3.96 -2.21
CA THR A 207 1.49 -5.01 -2.50
C THR A 207 0.27 -4.47 -3.24
N ASP A 208 -0.35 -5.30 -4.08
CA ASP A 208 -1.54 -4.97 -4.85
C ASP A 208 -2.63 -6.04 -4.65
N GLN A 209 -3.90 -5.65 -4.84
CA GLN A 209 -5.03 -6.58 -4.79
C GLN A 209 -4.98 -7.60 -5.93
N VAL A 210 -5.65 -8.72 -5.72
CA VAL A 210 -5.86 -9.80 -6.73
C VAL A 210 -7.35 -9.98 -6.97
N GLY A 211 -7.72 -10.36 -8.18
CA GLY A 211 -9.05 -10.83 -8.52
C GLY A 211 -9.99 -9.73 -9.02
N ARG A 212 -11.28 -9.92 -8.81
CA ARG A 212 -12.30 -9.02 -9.34
C ARG A 212 -12.26 -7.66 -8.65
N ALA A 213 -12.25 -6.59 -9.45
CA ALA A 213 -12.28 -5.20 -8.97
C ALA A 213 -13.69 -4.60 -9.09
N GLY A 214 -13.95 -3.49 -8.39
CA GLY A 214 -15.12 -2.66 -8.61
C GLY A 214 -15.10 -2.00 -10.00
N TYR A 215 -16.28 -1.70 -10.55
CA TYR A 215 -16.37 -1.04 -11.85
C TYR A 215 -15.79 0.38 -11.79
N VAL A 216 -15.21 0.79 -12.91
CA VAL A 216 -14.89 2.18 -13.18
C VAL A 216 -16.19 2.88 -13.66
N ASP A 217 -16.57 3.99 -13.01
CA ASP A 217 -17.87 4.63 -13.31
C ASP A 217 -18.02 5.12 -14.74
N SER A 218 -16.91 5.43 -15.42
CA SER A 218 -16.89 5.81 -16.83
C SER A 218 -17.04 4.64 -17.81
N TRP A 219 -17.08 3.39 -17.32
CA TRP A 219 -17.20 2.21 -18.18
C TRP A 219 -18.60 1.60 -18.09
N PRO A 220 -19.13 1.07 -19.22
CA PRO A 220 -20.35 0.28 -19.17
C PRO A 220 -20.22 -0.91 -18.20
N ARG A 221 -21.22 -1.05 -17.33
CA ARG A 221 -21.23 -2.13 -16.31
C ARG A 221 -21.76 -3.43 -16.91
N ASN A 222 -20.90 -4.15 -17.61
CA ASN A 222 -21.17 -5.45 -18.18
C ASN A 222 -19.99 -6.40 -17.97
N SER A 223 -20.17 -7.69 -18.26
CA SER A 223 -19.12 -8.70 -18.08
C SER A 223 -17.86 -8.42 -18.89
N GLU A 224 -18.00 -7.82 -20.07
CA GLU A 224 -16.87 -7.48 -20.95
C GLU A 224 -15.98 -6.35 -20.40
N ASN A 225 -16.52 -5.53 -19.50
CA ASN A 225 -15.82 -4.41 -18.88
C ASN A 225 -15.56 -4.63 -17.39
N GLN A 226 -15.70 -5.87 -16.90
CA GLN A 226 -15.39 -6.16 -15.50
C GLN A 226 -13.91 -5.92 -15.21
N PRO A 227 -13.55 -4.94 -14.37
CA PRO A 227 -12.15 -4.71 -14.04
C PRO A 227 -11.63 -5.82 -13.12
N HIS A 228 -10.32 -6.01 -13.19
CA HIS A 228 -9.59 -6.95 -12.34
C HIS A 228 -8.34 -6.31 -11.74
N HIS A 229 -7.91 -6.86 -10.62
CA HIS A 229 -6.63 -6.61 -10.02
C HIS A 229 -5.67 -7.73 -10.39
N ALA A 230 -4.55 -7.40 -11.04
CA ALA A 230 -3.54 -8.39 -11.41
C ALA A 230 -2.68 -8.81 -10.22
N GLY A 231 -2.70 -8.02 -9.17
CA GLY A 231 -1.93 -8.25 -7.96
C GLY A 231 -0.43 -8.08 -8.13
N GLY A 232 0.29 -8.49 -7.14
CA GLY A 232 1.74 -8.45 -7.06
C GLY A 232 2.21 -7.93 -5.71
N ALA A 233 3.37 -8.42 -5.28
CA ALA A 233 4.09 -7.84 -4.18
C ALA A 233 5.57 -7.79 -4.52
N LEU A 234 6.23 -6.69 -4.16
CA LEU A 234 7.64 -6.45 -4.43
C LEU A 234 8.26 -5.76 -3.21
N ILE A 235 9.49 -6.15 -2.90
CA ILE A 235 10.27 -5.54 -1.80
C ILE A 235 11.61 -5.11 -2.37
N TRP A 236 11.95 -3.83 -2.19
CA TRP A 236 13.23 -3.26 -2.63
C TRP A 236 14.09 -2.80 -1.46
N GLY A 237 15.39 -2.94 -1.64
CA GLY A 237 16.41 -2.42 -0.76
C GLY A 237 16.63 -0.91 -0.87
N PRO A 238 17.35 -0.30 0.08
CA PRO A 238 17.71 1.12 0.05
C PRO A 238 18.66 1.49 -1.10
N ASP A 239 19.23 0.52 -1.79
CA ASP A 239 19.98 0.64 -3.03
C ASP A 239 19.09 0.61 -4.29
N GLY A 240 17.81 0.30 -4.14
CA GLY A 240 16.83 0.12 -5.20
C GLY A 240 16.81 -1.28 -5.81
N GLU A 241 17.62 -2.20 -5.30
CA GLU A 241 17.66 -3.58 -5.79
C GLU A 241 16.45 -4.38 -5.25
N LEU A 242 15.95 -5.27 -6.10
CA LEU A 242 14.82 -6.13 -5.77
C LEU A 242 15.27 -7.23 -4.80
N ILE A 243 14.68 -7.26 -3.60
CA ILE A 243 14.95 -8.28 -2.57
C ILE A 243 14.02 -9.49 -2.73
N ALA A 244 12.73 -9.23 -2.97
CA ALA A 244 11.73 -10.28 -3.14
C ALA A 244 10.59 -9.81 -4.06
N SER A 245 9.99 -10.73 -4.80
CA SER A 245 8.80 -10.50 -5.61
C SER A 245 7.93 -11.74 -5.70
N THR A 246 6.63 -11.52 -5.90
CA THR A 246 5.71 -12.58 -6.29
C THR A 246 6.01 -13.08 -7.70
N GLN A 247 5.51 -14.28 -8.01
CA GLN A 247 5.65 -14.89 -9.34
C GLN A 247 4.80 -14.13 -10.37
N VAL A 248 5.22 -14.20 -11.65
CA VAL A 248 4.57 -13.48 -12.78
C VAL A 248 3.81 -14.40 -13.73
N GLU A 249 3.83 -15.72 -13.49
CA GLU A 249 3.24 -16.73 -14.38
C GLU A 249 1.74 -16.87 -14.22
N ARG A 250 1.21 -16.50 -13.04
CA ARG A 250 -0.22 -16.63 -12.70
C ARG A 250 -0.70 -15.50 -11.82
N ILE A 251 -1.99 -15.16 -11.96
CA ILE A 251 -2.70 -14.32 -10.99
C ILE A 251 -3.19 -15.22 -9.85
N LYS A 252 -2.66 -15.01 -8.67
CA LYS A 252 -3.04 -15.74 -7.46
C LYS A 252 -2.77 -14.89 -6.22
N GLU A 253 -3.42 -15.24 -5.14
CA GLU A 253 -3.06 -14.74 -3.82
C GLU A 253 -1.69 -15.30 -3.42
N GLU A 254 -0.82 -14.43 -2.92
CA GLU A 254 0.56 -14.81 -2.62
C GLU A 254 1.16 -13.88 -1.58
N MET A 255 1.95 -14.43 -0.67
CA MET A 255 2.75 -13.69 0.28
C MET A 255 4.23 -13.83 -0.04
N ILE A 256 4.95 -12.72 0.03
CA ILE A 256 6.42 -12.72 0.02
C ILE A 256 6.92 -12.24 1.36
N VAL A 257 8.08 -12.73 1.80
CA VAL A 257 8.71 -12.35 3.06
C VAL A 257 10.17 -12.01 2.82
N ALA A 258 10.64 -10.93 3.44
CA ALA A 258 12.04 -10.52 3.36
C ALA A 258 12.57 -10.00 4.70
N THR A 259 13.88 -10.10 4.88
CA THR A 259 14.57 -9.43 5.99
C THR A 259 15.04 -8.07 5.54
N LEU A 260 14.62 -7.02 6.24
CA LEU A 260 15.09 -5.66 6.04
C LEU A 260 16.33 -5.45 6.92
N ASP A 261 17.51 -5.56 6.30
CA ASP A 261 18.79 -5.43 7.00
C ASP A 261 19.16 -3.96 7.18
N SER A 262 19.13 -3.48 8.42
CA SER A 262 19.49 -2.09 8.76
C SER A 262 20.94 -1.74 8.39
N ALA A 263 21.85 -2.74 8.32
CA ALA A 263 23.22 -2.49 7.90
C ALA A 263 23.30 -2.08 6.44
N LEU A 264 22.45 -2.63 5.54
CA LEU A 264 22.35 -2.20 4.16
C LEU A 264 21.93 -0.73 4.07
N MET A 265 20.90 -0.32 4.84
CA MET A 265 20.46 1.07 4.88
C MET A 265 21.55 2.01 5.43
N ALA A 266 22.23 1.61 6.49
CA ALA A 266 23.35 2.39 7.06
C ALA A 266 24.47 2.57 6.03
N ARG A 267 24.80 1.53 5.25
CA ARG A 267 25.79 1.59 4.19
C ARG A 267 25.38 2.61 3.13
N GLU A 268 24.16 2.54 2.60
CA GLU A 268 23.69 3.47 1.56
C GLU A 268 23.66 4.92 2.06
N ARG A 269 23.25 5.14 3.31
CA ARG A 269 23.26 6.46 3.94
C ARG A 269 24.65 7.00 4.26
N SER A 270 25.67 6.13 4.33
CA SER A 270 27.06 6.54 4.56
C SER A 270 27.74 7.08 3.30
N LEU A 271 27.27 6.74 2.11
CA LEU A 271 27.86 7.15 0.83
C LEU A 271 27.94 8.67 0.70
N ALA A 272 29.01 9.14 0.07
CA ALA A 272 29.25 10.60 -0.14
C ALA A 272 28.17 11.24 -1.02
N ASN A 273 27.62 10.47 -1.96
CA ASN A 273 26.57 10.89 -2.90
C ASN A 273 25.15 10.57 -2.42
N TYR A 274 24.95 10.23 -1.13
CA TYR A 274 23.62 10.06 -0.56
C TYR A 274 22.79 11.33 -0.76
N MET A 275 21.66 11.22 -1.46
CA MET A 275 20.90 12.38 -1.95
C MET A 275 20.44 13.34 -0.85
N LEU A 276 20.11 12.84 0.36
CA LEU A 276 19.70 13.72 1.45
C LEU A 276 20.84 14.56 2.03
N LYS A 277 22.11 14.16 1.83
CA LYS A 277 23.28 14.97 2.21
C LYS A 277 23.57 16.08 1.21
N THR A 278 23.31 15.82 -0.09
CA THR A 278 23.74 16.71 -1.18
C THR A 278 22.63 17.57 -1.76
N ARG A 279 21.38 17.36 -1.31
CA ARG A 279 20.22 18.12 -1.80
C ARG A 279 20.32 19.61 -1.46
N ARG A 280 19.80 20.42 -2.35
CA ARG A 280 19.77 21.90 -2.28
C ARG A 280 18.31 22.37 -2.18
N PRO A 281 17.65 22.27 -0.98
CA PRO A 281 16.23 22.59 -0.82
C PRO A 281 15.88 24.03 -1.20
N GLU A 282 16.83 24.96 -1.06
CA GLU A 282 16.67 26.36 -1.43
C GLU A 282 16.40 26.58 -2.93
N LEU A 283 16.67 25.57 -3.78
CA LEU A 283 16.40 25.65 -5.22
C LEU A 283 14.97 25.19 -5.59
N PHE A 284 14.21 24.62 -4.67
CA PHE A 284 12.94 23.95 -4.94
C PHE A 284 11.72 24.78 -4.50
N GLY A 285 11.83 26.09 -4.44
CA GLY A 285 10.72 26.98 -4.07
C GLY A 285 9.48 26.85 -4.96
N GLU A 286 9.67 26.50 -6.25
CA GLU A 286 8.56 26.27 -7.19
C GLU A 286 7.65 25.11 -6.78
N LEU A 287 8.17 24.10 -6.08
CA LEU A 287 7.35 22.95 -5.63
C LEU A 287 6.27 23.32 -4.60
N VAL A 288 6.38 24.48 -3.97
CA VAL A 288 5.43 24.94 -2.95
C VAL A 288 4.62 26.17 -3.40
N ARG A 289 4.78 26.61 -4.64
CA ARG A 289 3.96 27.67 -5.22
C ARG A 289 2.63 27.14 -5.69
N ASP A 290 1.56 27.86 -5.38
CA ASP A 290 0.26 27.60 -5.95
C ASP A 290 0.29 27.95 -7.44
N GLN A 291 0.05 26.94 -8.31
CA GLN A 291 0.09 27.09 -9.77
C GLN A 291 -1.29 27.42 -10.37
N THR A 292 -2.26 27.84 -9.57
CA THR A 292 -3.61 28.20 -10.05
C THR A 292 -3.62 29.44 -10.95
N SER A 293 -2.47 30.03 -11.25
CA SER A 293 -2.29 31.22 -12.09
C SER A 293 -1.59 30.95 -13.44
N CYS A 294 -1.56 29.71 -13.92
CA CYS A 294 -1.08 29.38 -15.26
C CYS A 294 -2.22 29.29 -16.27
#